data_bc22117b500291397521a748d29b9f02
#
_entry.id   bc22117b500291397521a748d29b9f02
#
_cell.length_a   1.000
_cell.length_b   1.000
_cell.length_c   1.000
_cell.angle_alpha   90.00
_cell.angle_beta   90.00
_cell.angle_gamma   90.00
#
_symmetry.space_group_name_H-M   'P 1'
#
loop_
_entity.id
_entity.type
_entity.pdbx_description
1 polymer ?
#
loop_
_entity_poly.entity_id
_entity_poly.type
_entity_poly.pdbx_seq_one_letter_code
_entity_poly.pdbx_strand_id
1 'polypeptide(L)'
;PAKYDYEYVRAGTCNVFVAVEPKGGRRVLEVTERRTTPEFVGFVKRLLERTYTSARKVHLVLDNLNTHFRCCFEEVLGRSAARALLRRVQFHYTPKHASWLNMAEIEIGVLERQCLGQRLADRATARREVNAWERRRNAEGRTIDWTFTRQDADRKIGFHYVS
;
A
#
# COMPACT_ATOMS: atom_id res chain seq x y z
N PRO A 1 -26.48 37.06 -2.36
CA PRO A 1 -27.01 35.72 -2.30
C PRO A 1 -26.13 34.90 -1.35
N ALA A 2 -26.77 34.45 -0.24
CA ALA A 2 -26.10 33.61 0.75
C ALA A 2 -25.66 32.30 0.07
N LYS A 3 -24.39 31.96 0.12
CA LYS A 3 -23.90 30.62 -0.22
C LYS A 3 -24.40 29.69 0.86
N TYR A 4 -25.38 28.86 0.55
CA TYR A 4 -25.74 27.72 1.39
C TYR A 4 -24.59 26.73 1.36
N ASP A 5 -23.95 26.52 2.51
CA ASP A 5 -23.06 25.40 2.73
C ASP A 5 -23.92 24.13 2.65
N TYR A 6 -23.70 23.32 1.61
CA TYR A 6 -24.36 22.04 1.53
C TYR A 6 -23.82 21.18 2.66
N GLU A 7 -24.68 20.80 3.61
CA GLU A 7 -24.33 19.87 4.67
C GLU A 7 -23.67 18.62 4.06
N TYR A 8 -22.41 18.44 4.40
CA TYR A 8 -21.64 17.28 3.95
C TYR A 8 -22.09 16.04 4.71
N VAL A 9 -22.95 15.25 4.13
CA VAL A 9 -23.33 13.94 4.67
C VAL A 9 -22.20 12.95 4.37
N ARG A 10 -21.51 12.49 5.40
CA ARG A 10 -20.50 11.43 5.28
C ARG A 10 -21.21 10.10 5.00
N ALA A 11 -21.02 9.53 3.81
CA ALA A 11 -21.51 8.21 3.44
C ALA A 11 -20.65 7.04 3.97
N GLY A 12 -19.68 7.33 4.84
CA GLY A 12 -18.74 6.38 5.43
C GLY A 12 -17.29 6.64 5.01
N THR A 13 -16.40 5.80 5.50
CA THR A 13 -14.98 5.79 5.13
C THR A 13 -14.61 4.41 4.60
N CYS A 14 -13.65 4.35 3.71
CA CYS A 14 -13.01 3.10 3.31
C CYS A 14 -11.50 3.29 3.28
N ASN A 15 -10.79 2.16 3.30
CA ASN A 15 -9.34 2.13 3.18
C ASN A 15 -8.95 1.47 1.87
N VAL A 16 -7.82 1.86 1.31
CA VAL A 16 -7.24 1.23 0.13
C VAL A 16 -5.84 0.75 0.47
N PHE A 17 -5.62 -0.57 0.42
CA PHE A 17 -4.27 -1.13 0.42
C PHE A 17 -3.69 -1.05 -0.98
N VAL A 18 -2.44 -0.62 -1.06
CA VAL A 18 -1.71 -0.46 -2.32
C VAL A 18 -0.39 -1.21 -2.24
N ALA A 19 -0.18 -2.16 -3.13
CA ALA A 19 1.11 -2.79 -3.37
C ALA A 19 1.60 -2.44 -4.77
N VAL A 20 2.88 -2.12 -4.86
CA VAL A 20 3.53 -1.70 -6.11
C VAL A 20 4.78 -2.53 -6.33
N GLU A 21 4.94 -3.04 -7.54
CA GLU A 21 6.19 -3.62 -8.04
C GLU A 21 6.89 -2.56 -8.92
N PRO A 22 7.86 -1.81 -8.38
CA PRO A 22 8.39 -0.62 -9.06
C PRO A 22 9.01 -0.94 -10.42
N LYS A 23 9.80 -2.02 -10.51
CA LYS A 23 10.50 -2.42 -11.73
C LYS A 23 9.60 -3.19 -12.71
N GLY A 24 8.66 -4.00 -12.17
CA GLY A 24 7.73 -4.78 -12.99
C GLY A 24 6.51 -3.98 -13.47
N GLY A 25 6.29 -2.80 -12.92
CA GLY A 25 5.16 -1.94 -13.30
C GLY A 25 3.79 -2.49 -12.91
N ARG A 26 3.73 -3.44 -11.96
CA ARG A 26 2.47 -4.02 -11.48
C ARG A 26 2.00 -3.34 -10.21
N ARG A 27 0.70 -3.13 -10.11
CA ARG A 27 -0.01 -2.66 -8.93
C ARG A 27 -1.06 -3.68 -8.53
N VAL A 28 -1.26 -3.83 -7.22
CA VAL A 28 -2.36 -4.60 -6.65
C VAL A 28 -3.01 -3.73 -5.59
N LEU A 29 -4.31 -3.47 -5.76
CA LEU A 29 -5.07 -2.63 -4.85
C LEU A 29 -6.23 -3.41 -4.24
N GLU A 30 -6.58 -3.06 -3.02
CA GLU A 30 -7.75 -3.63 -2.36
C GLU A 30 -8.46 -2.58 -1.50
N VAL A 31 -9.76 -2.40 -1.78
CA VAL A 31 -10.62 -1.51 -0.99
C VAL A 31 -11.24 -2.32 0.14
N THR A 32 -10.95 -1.91 1.37
CA THR A 32 -11.46 -2.51 2.60
C THR A 32 -12.29 -1.52 3.40
N GLU A 33 -13.06 -2.02 4.37
CA GLU A 33 -13.83 -1.16 5.26
C GLU A 33 -12.94 -0.42 6.25
N ARG A 34 -11.95 -1.12 6.76
CA ARG A 34 -11.05 -0.63 7.81
C ARG A 34 -9.60 -0.93 7.45
N ARG A 35 -8.70 -0.30 8.18
CA ARG A 35 -7.25 -0.58 8.13
C ARG A 35 -6.85 -1.35 9.39
N THR A 36 -7.35 -2.58 9.52
CA THR A 36 -7.04 -3.45 10.65
C THR A 36 -5.94 -4.46 10.31
N THR A 37 -5.33 -5.03 11.35
CA THR A 37 -4.34 -6.11 11.20
C THR A 37 -4.86 -7.30 10.38
N PRO A 38 -6.07 -7.84 10.63
CA PRO A 38 -6.61 -8.92 9.80
C PRO A 38 -6.77 -8.57 8.31
N GLU A 39 -7.19 -7.34 8.00
CA GLU A 39 -7.33 -6.88 6.61
C GLU A 39 -5.98 -6.76 5.92
N PHE A 40 -4.97 -6.22 6.60
CA PHE A 40 -3.61 -6.16 6.11
C PHE A 40 -3.02 -7.55 5.86
N VAL A 41 -3.13 -8.45 6.84
CA VAL A 41 -2.65 -9.84 6.71
C VAL A 41 -3.38 -10.56 5.58
N GLY A 42 -4.68 -10.38 5.46
CA GLY A 42 -5.50 -10.91 4.37
C GLY A 42 -5.05 -10.39 3.00
N PHE A 43 -4.78 -9.10 2.89
CA PHE A 43 -4.26 -8.48 1.67
C PHE A 43 -2.90 -9.08 1.27
N VAL A 44 -1.93 -9.14 2.18
CA VAL A 44 -0.61 -9.72 1.91
C VAL A 44 -0.71 -11.20 1.55
N LYS A 45 -1.58 -11.95 2.24
CA LYS A 45 -1.83 -13.37 1.91
C LYS A 45 -2.32 -13.52 0.46
N ARG A 46 -3.33 -12.75 0.05
CA ARG A 46 -3.85 -12.78 -1.33
C ARG A 46 -2.79 -12.36 -2.35
N LEU A 47 -1.99 -11.36 -2.02
CA LEU A 47 -0.88 -10.91 -2.86
C LEU A 47 0.10 -12.06 -3.14
N LEU A 48 0.49 -12.81 -2.11
CA LEU A 48 1.43 -13.92 -2.22
C LEU A 48 0.83 -15.16 -2.89
N GLU A 49 -0.45 -15.46 -2.63
CA GLU A 49 -1.11 -16.66 -3.11
C GLU A 49 -1.74 -16.51 -4.51
N ARG A 50 -2.00 -15.30 -4.97
CA ARG A 50 -2.65 -15.06 -6.27
C ARG A 50 -1.78 -14.35 -7.28
N THR A 51 -1.00 -13.36 -6.82
CA THR A 51 -0.20 -12.52 -7.73
C THR A 51 1.24 -13.04 -7.87
N TYR A 52 1.86 -13.39 -6.76
CA TYR A 52 3.27 -13.82 -6.72
C TYR A 52 3.41 -15.30 -6.34
N THR A 53 2.57 -16.15 -6.89
CA THR A 53 2.53 -17.60 -6.60
C THR A 53 3.84 -18.30 -6.85
N SER A 54 4.50 -17.99 -7.97
CA SER A 54 5.74 -18.61 -8.42
C SER A 54 7.02 -17.94 -7.89
N ALA A 55 6.89 -16.80 -7.19
CA ALA A 55 8.04 -16.10 -6.68
C ALA A 55 8.73 -16.90 -5.57
N ARG A 56 10.02 -17.21 -5.76
CA ARG A 56 10.85 -17.92 -4.77
C ARG A 56 11.06 -17.09 -3.50
N LYS A 57 11.22 -15.78 -3.67
CA LYS A 57 11.41 -14.81 -2.60
C LYS A 57 10.69 -13.51 -2.94
N VAL A 58 10.03 -12.94 -1.95
CA VAL A 58 9.34 -11.65 -2.06
C VAL A 58 9.93 -10.71 -1.01
N HIS A 59 10.48 -9.59 -1.48
CA HIS A 59 10.94 -8.49 -0.64
C HIS A 59 9.77 -7.51 -0.50
N LEU A 60 9.25 -7.38 0.70
CA LEU A 60 8.12 -6.53 1.01
C LEU A 60 8.61 -5.30 1.79
N VAL A 61 8.59 -4.15 1.13
CA VAL A 61 8.94 -2.86 1.74
C VAL A 61 7.68 -2.24 2.33
N LEU A 62 7.72 -1.90 3.60
CA LEU A 62 6.60 -1.37 4.37
C LEU A 62 7.01 -0.13 5.14
N ASP A 63 6.04 0.74 5.39
CA ASP A 63 6.18 1.75 6.41
C ASP A 63 6.18 1.12 7.83
N ASN A 64 6.68 1.84 8.79
CA ASN A 64 6.86 1.36 10.16
C ASN A 64 5.56 1.51 10.99
N LEU A 65 4.41 1.08 10.44
CA LEU A 65 3.13 1.07 11.15
C LEU A 65 2.99 -0.18 12.02
N ASN A 66 2.38 -0.03 13.21
CA ASN A 66 2.19 -1.10 14.18
C ASN A 66 1.40 -2.32 13.64
N THR A 67 0.60 -2.13 12.60
CA THR A 67 -0.20 -3.20 11.97
C THR A 67 0.59 -4.02 10.95
N HIS A 68 1.82 -3.63 10.61
CA HIS A 68 2.60 -4.20 9.51
C HIS A 68 3.72 -5.14 9.98
N PHE A 69 3.77 -5.50 11.26
CA PHE A 69 4.81 -6.38 11.78
C PHE A 69 4.56 -7.85 11.48
N ARG A 70 5.65 -8.61 11.39
CA ARG A 70 5.62 -10.05 11.15
C ARG A 70 4.79 -10.82 12.17
N CYS A 71 4.79 -10.43 13.44
CA CYS A 71 4.02 -11.08 14.51
C CYS A 71 2.51 -11.05 14.24
N CYS A 72 1.99 -10.02 13.58
CA CYS A 72 0.59 -9.90 13.23
C CYS A 72 0.07 -11.07 12.38
N PHE A 73 0.93 -11.69 11.58
CA PHE A 73 0.57 -12.85 10.78
C PHE A 73 0.33 -14.09 11.66
N GLU A 74 1.12 -14.27 12.71
CA GLU A 74 0.92 -15.39 13.67
C GLU A 74 -0.37 -15.22 14.46
N GLU A 75 -0.71 -13.98 14.83
CA GLU A 75 -1.95 -13.66 15.54
C GLU A 75 -3.18 -13.95 14.67
N VAL A 76 -3.15 -13.60 13.40
CA VAL A 76 -4.31 -13.72 12.49
C VAL A 76 -4.44 -15.12 11.88
N LEU A 77 -3.33 -15.74 11.46
CA LEU A 77 -3.33 -16.99 10.70
C LEU A 77 -3.00 -18.22 11.57
N GLY A 78 -2.51 -18.00 12.77
CA GLY A 78 -1.87 -19.03 13.56
C GLY A 78 -0.43 -19.32 13.13
N ARG A 79 0.36 -19.85 14.06
CA ARG A 79 1.81 -20.01 13.90
C ARG A 79 2.22 -20.85 12.67
N SER A 80 1.55 -21.96 12.44
CA SER A 80 1.89 -22.88 11.34
C SER A 80 1.63 -22.23 9.98
N ALA A 81 0.44 -21.68 9.76
CA ALA A 81 0.07 -21.03 8.50
C ALA A 81 0.90 -19.78 8.22
N ALA A 82 1.16 -18.97 9.27
CA ALA A 82 2.01 -17.79 9.16
C ALA A 82 3.44 -18.17 8.73
N ARG A 83 4.04 -19.19 9.36
CA ARG A 83 5.37 -19.69 8.98
C ARG A 83 5.42 -20.18 7.54
N ALA A 84 4.43 -20.96 7.11
CA ALA A 84 4.35 -21.45 5.74
C ALA A 84 4.27 -20.30 4.73
N LEU A 85 3.40 -19.31 4.98
CA LEU A 85 3.22 -18.13 4.12
C LEU A 85 4.50 -17.28 4.07
N LEU A 86 5.09 -17.00 5.23
CA LEU A 86 6.20 -16.05 5.36
C LEU A 86 7.59 -16.64 5.08
N ARG A 87 7.68 -17.95 4.79
CA ARG A 87 8.96 -18.60 4.50
C ARG A 87 9.72 -17.95 3.33
N ARG A 88 8.97 -17.43 2.37
CA ARG A 88 9.51 -16.75 1.19
C ARG A 88 9.44 -15.23 1.23
N VAL A 89 9.05 -14.64 2.37
CA VAL A 89 8.92 -13.17 2.52
C VAL A 89 10.04 -12.62 3.36
N GLN A 90 10.67 -11.58 2.86
CA GLN A 90 11.60 -10.74 3.61
C GLN A 90 11.01 -9.35 3.77
N PHE A 91 10.79 -8.95 5.01
CA PHE A 91 10.28 -7.63 5.35
C PHE A 91 11.43 -6.61 5.42
N HIS A 92 11.18 -5.44 4.86
CA HIS A 92 12.04 -4.27 4.95
C HIS A 92 11.17 -3.11 5.42
N TYR A 93 11.57 -2.45 6.50
CA TYR A 93 10.84 -1.32 7.04
C TYR A 93 11.56 -0.03 6.72
N THR A 94 10.79 1.00 6.32
CA THR A 94 11.34 2.34 6.19
C THR A 94 11.73 2.88 7.58
N PRO A 95 12.75 3.75 7.68
CA PRO A 95 13.09 4.39 8.94
C PRO A 95 11.90 5.19 9.49
N LYS A 96 11.87 5.41 10.80
CA LYS A 96 10.90 6.30 11.42
C LYS A 96 10.96 7.67 10.73
N HIS A 97 9.81 8.28 10.48
CA HIS A 97 9.66 9.59 9.80
C HIS A 97 10.19 9.65 8.36
N ALA A 98 10.46 8.49 7.74
CA ALA A 98 10.94 8.39 6.37
C ALA A 98 10.03 7.51 5.49
N SER A 99 8.71 7.52 5.72
CA SER A 99 7.73 6.80 4.90
C SER A 99 7.79 7.20 3.42
N TRP A 100 8.20 8.43 3.13
CA TRP A 100 8.41 8.92 1.77
C TRP A 100 9.48 8.14 0.96
N LEU A 101 10.32 7.33 1.63
CA LEU A 101 11.21 6.36 0.98
C LEU A 101 10.45 5.15 0.43
N ASN A 102 9.21 4.93 0.84
CA ASN A 102 8.36 3.90 0.28
C ASN A 102 7.82 4.36 -1.07
N MET A 103 8.25 3.69 -2.14
CA MET A 103 7.81 4.03 -3.50
C MET A 103 6.30 3.92 -3.71
N ALA A 104 5.59 3.18 -2.85
CA ALA A 104 4.12 3.13 -2.89
C ALA A 104 3.48 4.51 -2.68
N GLU A 105 4.12 5.42 -1.94
CA GLU A 105 3.63 6.80 -1.74
C GLU A 105 3.50 7.57 -3.06
N ILE A 106 4.39 7.32 -4.02
CA ILE A 106 4.30 7.92 -5.36
C ILE A 106 3.01 7.47 -6.05
N GLU A 107 2.73 6.18 -6.00
CA GLU A 107 1.57 5.59 -6.66
C GLU A 107 0.26 5.95 -5.95
N ILE A 108 0.29 6.05 -4.61
CA ILE A 108 -0.84 6.56 -3.82
C ILE A 108 -1.18 7.99 -4.24
N GLY A 109 -0.19 8.86 -4.39
CA GLY A 109 -0.41 10.23 -4.89
C GLY A 109 -0.97 10.29 -6.32
N VAL A 110 -0.62 9.33 -7.18
CA VAL A 110 -1.20 9.22 -8.53
C VAL A 110 -2.65 8.73 -8.45
N LEU A 111 -2.92 7.70 -7.64
CA LEU A 111 -4.26 7.17 -7.39
C LEU A 111 -5.18 8.27 -6.84
N GLU A 112 -4.71 9.03 -5.87
CA GLU A 112 -5.47 10.13 -5.27
C GLU A 112 -5.90 11.14 -6.33
N ARG A 113 -4.96 11.64 -7.14
CA ARG A 113 -5.25 12.63 -8.18
C ARG A 113 -6.14 12.10 -9.31
N GLN A 114 -6.00 10.84 -9.69
CA GLN A 114 -6.67 10.27 -10.87
C GLN A 114 -7.98 9.56 -10.57
N CYS A 115 -8.20 9.13 -9.31
CA CYS A 115 -9.32 8.27 -8.95
C CYS A 115 -10.05 8.75 -7.70
N LEU A 116 -9.32 9.07 -6.61
CA LEU A 116 -9.91 9.37 -5.32
C LEU A 116 -10.16 10.86 -5.08
N GLY A 117 -9.63 11.75 -5.92
CA GLY A 117 -9.82 13.20 -5.81
C GLY A 117 -11.24 13.68 -6.12
N GLN A 118 -12.16 12.77 -6.40
CA GLN A 118 -13.58 13.04 -6.64
C GLN A 118 -14.45 12.43 -5.54
N ARG A 119 -15.68 12.94 -5.42
CA ARG A 119 -16.65 12.38 -4.47
C ARG A 119 -17.10 11.00 -4.95
N LEU A 120 -16.88 9.99 -4.13
CA LEU A 120 -17.35 8.63 -4.35
C LEU A 120 -18.60 8.38 -3.46
N ALA A 121 -19.68 7.91 -4.06
CA ALA A 121 -20.97 7.81 -3.39
C ALA A 121 -20.98 6.78 -2.24
N ASP A 122 -20.29 5.66 -2.45
CA ASP A 122 -20.23 4.54 -1.51
C ASP A 122 -18.98 3.67 -1.73
N ARG A 123 -18.79 2.69 -0.86
CA ARG A 123 -17.65 1.76 -0.92
C ARG A 123 -17.69 0.87 -2.18
N ALA A 124 -18.86 0.49 -2.66
CA ALA A 124 -18.98 -0.32 -3.88
C ALA A 124 -18.50 0.47 -5.10
N THR A 125 -18.88 1.73 -5.18
CA THR A 125 -18.39 2.67 -6.20
C THR A 125 -16.89 2.87 -6.07
N ALA A 126 -16.38 3.12 -4.86
CA ALA A 126 -14.93 3.25 -4.62
C ALA A 126 -14.16 2.02 -5.11
N ARG A 127 -14.65 0.81 -4.79
CA ARG A 127 -14.05 -0.45 -5.26
C ARG A 127 -14.06 -0.58 -6.77
N ARG A 128 -15.16 -0.23 -7.42
CA ARG A 128 -15.27 -0.28 -8.88
C ARG A 128 -14.27 0.67 -9.54
N GLU A 129 -14.20 1.91 -9.08
CA GLU A 129 -13.30 2.93 -9.62
C GLU A 129 -11.82 2.57 -9.39
N VAL A 130 -11.46 2.14 -8.18
CA VAL A 130 -10.10 1.69 -7.85
C VAL A 130 -9.69 0.49 -8.70
N ASN A 131 -10.58 -0.50 -8.87
CA ASN A 131 -10.28 -1.67 -9.72
C ASN A 131 -10.15 -1.28 -11.20
N ALA A 132 -10.95 -0.32 -11.68
CA ALA A 132 -10.85 0.18 -13.06
C ALA A 132 -9.52 0.94 -13.27
N TRP A 133 -9.14 1.77 -12.30
CA TRP A 133 -7.87 2.48 -12.30
C TRP A 133 -6.68 1.51 -12.28
N GLU A 134 -6.71 0.49 -11.41
CA GLU A 134 -5.68 -0.54 -11.32
C GLU A 134 -5.47 -1.25 -12.66
N ARG A 135 -6.56 -1.73 -13.29
CA ARG A 135 -6.47 -2.39 -14.60
C ARG A 135 -5.84 -1.50 -15.66
N ARG A 136 -6.29 -0.23 -15.76
CA ARG A 136 -5.73 0.74 -16.70
C ARG A 136 -4.25 0.98 -16.43
N ARG A 137 -3.91 1.21 -15.17
CA ARG A 137 -2.54 1.50 -14.77
C ARG A 137 -1.58 0.34 -15.00
N ASN A 138 -2.05 -0.88 -14.79
CA ASN A 138 -1.29 -2.10 -15.07
C ASN A 138 -1.14 -2.34 -16.58
N ALA A 139 -2.16 -2.02 -17.39
CA ALA A 139 -2.06 -2.09 -18.85
C ALA A 139 -1.04 -1.10 -19.42
N GLU A 140 -0.87 0.06 -18.81
CA GLU A 140 0.18 1.02 -19.18
C GLU A 140 1.59 0.50 -18.88
N GLY A 141 1.76 -0.44 -17.95
CA GLY A 141 3.04 -1.06 -17.60
C GLY A 141 4.09 -0.09 -17.06
N ARG A 142 3.69 1.07 -16.56
CA ARG A 142 4.64 2.10 -16.12
C ARG A 142 5.41 1.67 -14.90
N THR A 143 6.72 1.69 -15.01
CA THR A 143 7.66 1.47 -13.91
C THR A 143 7.85 2.73 -13.08
N ILE A 144 8.36 2.57 -11.85
CA ILE A 144 8.84 3.70 -11.05
C ILE A 144 10.36 3.74 -11.18
N ASP A 145 10.85 4.80 -11.76
CA ASP A 145 12.28 5.09 -11.83
C ASP A 145 12.71 5.85 -10.56
N TRP A 146 13.34 5.11 -9.66
CA TRP A 146 13.79 5.65 -8.38
C TRP A 146 15.23 6.14 -8.51
N THR A 147 15.38 7.45 -8.59
CA THR A 147 16.68 8.11 -8.77
C THR A 147 17.36 8.52 -7.46
N PHE A 148 16.64 8.42 -6.32
CA PHE A 148 17.18 8.79 -5.01
C PHE A 148 18.19 7.76 -4.51
N THR A 149 19.45 8.18 -4.34
CA THR A 149 20.55 7.31 -3.96
C THR A 149 20.79 7.30 -2.44
N ARG A 150 21.60 6.31 -1.98
CA ARG A 150 22.05 6.30 -0.59
C ARG A 150 22.80 7.59 -0.22
N GLN A 151 23.61 8.12 -1.14
CA GLN A 151 24.33 9.37 -0.90
C GLN A 151 23.38 10.56 -0.73
N ASP A 152 22.27 10.57 -1.47
CA ASP A 152 21.21 11.59 -1.29
C ASP A 152 20.52 11.41 0.06
N ALA A 153 20.31 10.17 0.50
CA ALA A 153 19.77 9.88 1.82
C ALA A 153 20.69 10.37 2.93
N ASP A 154 21.98 10.01 2.87
CA ASP A 154 22.97 10.42 3.85
C ASP A 154 23.09 11.95 3.92
N ARG A 155 23.02 12.63 2.79
CA ARG A 155 23.04 14.11 2.71
C ARG A 155 21.81 14.78 3.27
N LYS A 156 20.62 14.22 3.00
CA LYS A 156 19.34 14.85 3.41
C LYS A 156 18.87 14.41 4.80
N ILE A 157 19.20 13.21 5.21
CA ILE A 157 18.66 12.53 6.40
C ILE A 157 19.75 12.31 7.46
N GLY A 158 21.02 12.23 7.09
CA GLY A 158 22.14 11.89 7.97
C GLY A 158 22.25 12.76 9.22
N PHE A 159 21.78 14.02 9.16
CA PHE A 159 21.72 14.91 10.32
C PHE A 159 20.59 14.60 11.33
N HIS A 160 19.61 13.77 10.97
CA HIS A 160 18.44 13.49 11.80
C HIS A 160 18.42 12.07 12.41
N TYR A 161 19.33 11.20 12.02
CA TYR A 161 19.32 9.79 12.43
C TYR A 161 20.59 9.34 13.20
N VAL A 162 21.48 10.26 13.54
CA VAL A 162 22.70 10.02 14.32
C VAL A 162 22.57 10.60 15.73
N SER A 163 21.41 10.40 16.36
CA SER A 163 21.24 10.67 17.80
C SER A 163 20.39 9.59 18.43
#